data_197ab5bce6d3bb10134099d9c96429d1
#
_entry.id   197ab5bce6d3bb10134099d9c96429d1
#
_cell.length_a   1.000
_cell.length_b   1.000
_cell.length_c   1.000
_cell.angle_alpha   90.00
_cell.angle_beta   90.00
_cell.angle_gamma   90.00
#
_symmetry.space_group_name_H-M   'P 1'
#
loop_
_entity.id
_entity.type
_entity.pdbx_description
1 polymer ?
#
loop_
_entity_poly.entity_id
_entity_poly.type
_entity_poly.pdbx_seq_one_letter_code
_entity_poly.pdbx_strand_id
1 'polypeptide(L)'
;MGVLDEDALDEFLDDSPDDALAMLAEMVGATDRSLADQARRLAARLTIALARSGHSGQGVGRLTRRPIGSGGDLDLDASMEAFAAPPSIGSDGGGQRPLVHDRALLVETGWRRHETALCLLVDRSGSMSGERLATAAVAAAAALNRVPVDSSVVCFSENAVVVKSQDSPRPIDDVVADVLSLRGFGVTDLGLALRTATDQLARSRAARRVAVLLSDCRATSGGDPLPHAAGIEELVILAPADDTADAEGFAAALGARWAPVGGPTDVPAAFMSVLGP
;
A
#
# COMPACT_ATOMS: atom_id res chain seq x y z
N MET A 1 31.72 -0.71 21.11
CA MET A 1 31.36 -0.27 19.78
C MET A 1 31.12 -1.55 19.00
N GLY A 2 29.85 -1.96 18.83
CA GLY A 2 29.48 -3.14 18.06
C GLY A 2 29.54 -2.79 16.59
N VAL A 3 30.18 -3.64 15.79
CA VAL A 3 30.15 -3.56 14.33
C VAL A 3 29.34 -4.74 13.85
N LEU A 4 28.36 -4.49 13.00
CA LEU A 4 27.58 -5.55 12.36
C LEU A 4 28.52 -6.23 11.35
N ASP A 5 28.65 -7.55 11.45
CA ASP A 5 29.40 -8.36 10.49
C ASP A 5 28.47 -8.64 9.30
N GLU A 6 28.73 -7.97 8.16
CA GLU A 6 27.87 -8.06 6.97
C GLU A 6 27.96 -9.46 6.33
N ASP A 7 29.12 -10.11 6.35
CA ASP A 7 29.30 -11.44 5.75
C ASP A 7 28.54 -12.53 6.55
N ALA A 8 28.60 -12.45 7.89
CA ALA A 8 27.85 -13.36 8.76
C ALA A 8 26.33 -13.14 8.68
N LEU A 9 25.91 -11.91 8.42
CA LEU A 9 24.49 -11.58 8.24
C LEU A 9 23.98 -12.09 6.88
N ASP A 10 24.75 -11.98 5.80
CA ASP A 10 24.35 -12.48 4.49
C ASP A 10 24.17 -14.01 4.53
N GLU A 11 25.07 -14.76 5.20
CA GLU A 11 24.91 -16.20 5.42
C GLU A 11 23.65 -16.52 6.24
N PHE A 12 23.34 -15.72 7.27
CA PHE A 12 22.15 -15.90 8.11
C PHE A 12 20.85 -15.57 7.33
N LEU A 13 20.90 -14.58 6.44
CA LEU A 13 19.76 -14.25 5.57
C LEU A 13 19.46 -15.35 4.54
N ASP A 14 20.47 -16.03 4.04
CA ASP A 14 20.29 -17.15 3.12
C ASP A 14 19.69 -18.38 3.82
N ASP A 15 20.09 -18.65 5.08
CA ASP A 15 19.62 -19.79 5.85
C ASP A 15 18.24 -19.58 6.50
N SER A 16 18.00 -18.39 7.08
CA SER A 16 16.80 -18.06 7.86
C SER A 16 16.41 -16.61 7.73
N PRO A 17 15.82 -16.22 6.59
CA PRO A 17 15.55 -14.81 6.29
C PRO A 17 14.58 -14.13 7.27
N ASP A 18 13.58 -14.85 7.78
CA ASP A 18 12.63 -14.31 8.75
C ASP A 18 13.30 -14.05 10.11
N ASP A 19 14.13 -14.98 10.60
CA ASP A 19 14.89 -14.80 11.85
C ASP A 19 15.91 -13.67 11.73
N ALA A 20 16.57 -13.55 10.57
CA ALA A 20 17.52 -12.47 10.32
C ALA A 20 16.83 -11.10 10.32
N LEU A 21 15.67 -10.97 9.67
CA LEU A 21 14.87 -9.75 9.69
C LEU A 21 14.32 -9.43 11.08
N ALA A 22 13.89 -10.45 11.83
CA ALA A 22 13.45 -10.30 13.21
C ALA A 22 14.56 -9.77 14.10
N MET A 23 15.75 -10.34 14.00
CA MET A 23 16.93 -9.91 14.75
C MET A 23 17.31 -8.45 14.43
N LEU A 24 17.32 -8.09 13.13
CA LEU A 24 17.59 -6.71 12.71
C LEU A 24 16.54 -5.73 13.26
N ALA A 25 15.26 -6.11 13.23
CA ALA A 25 14.17 -5.29 13.76
C ALA A 25 14.34 -5.06 15.29
N GLU A 26 14.79 -6.05 16.05
CA GLU A 26 15.11 -5.90 17.47
C GLU A 26 16.31 -4.97 17.69
N MET A 27 17.35 -5.09 16.86
CA MET A 27 18.56 -4.25 16.95
C MET A 27 18.28 -2.76 16.66
N VAL A 28 17.23 -2.43 15.92
CA VAL A 28 16.77 -1.03 15.73
C VAL A 28 16.45 -0.38 17.10
N GLY A 29 16.09 -1.17 18.08
CA GLY A 29 15.84 -0.71 19.43
C GLY A 29 17.04 -0.71 20.38
N ALA A 30 18.25 -1.00 19.89
CA ALA A 30 19.44 -1.10 20.71
C ALA A 30 19.80 0.26 21.37
N THR A 31 20.45 0.17 22.53
CA THR A 31 20.91 1.34 23.30
C THR A 31 22.05 2.09 22.59
N ASP A 32 22.88 1.36 21.83
CA ASP A 32 23.92 1.95 21.00
C ASP A 32 23.30 2.54 19.72
N ARG A 33 23.30 3.87 19.64
CA ARG A 33 22.70 4.60 18.51
C ARG A 33 23.34 4.27 17.17
N SER A 34 24.66 4.06 17.13
CA SER A 34 25.36 3.71 15.89
C SER A 34 24.91 2.34 15.37
N LEU A 35 24.80 1.35 16.25
CA LEU A 35 24.31 0.02 15.92
C LEU A 35 22.84 0.04 15.52
N ALA A 36 22.00 0.78 16.24
CA ALA A 36 20.59 0.95 15.91
C ALA A 36 20.38 1.59 14.55
N ASP A 37 21.18 2.61 14.18
CA ASP A 37 21.09 3.27 12.87
C ASP A 37 21.58 2.37 11.72
N GLN A 38 22.59 1.54 11.94
CA GLN A 38 23.07 0.55 10.97
C GLN A 38 22.01 -0.54 10.77
N ALA A 39 21.50 -1.12 11.84
CA ALA A 39 20.44 -2.11 11.80
C ALA A 39 19.18 -1.59 11.08
N ARG A 40 18.78 -0.36 11.37
CA ARG A 40 17.61 0.27 10.72
C ARG A 40 17.79 0.40 9.21
N ARG A 41 18.94 0.89 8.75
CA ARG A 41 19.21 1.04 7.30
C ARG A 41 19.25 -0.31 6.60
N LEU A 42 19.85 -1.31 7.21
CA LEU A 42 19.96 -2.64 6.63
C LEU A 42 18.61 -3.34 6.62
N ALA A 43 17.88 -3.33 7.74
CA ALA A 43 16.51 -3.85 7.82
C ALA A 43 15.60 -3.19 6.76
N ALA A 44 15.66 -1.86 6.58
CA ALA A 44 14.86 -1.18 5.57
C ALA A 44 15.21 -1.63 4.15
N ARG A 45 16.51 -1.75 3.80
CA ARG A 45 16.91 -2.22 2.47
C ARG A 45 16.46 -3.65 2.18
N LEU A 46 16.64 -4.58 3.14
CA LEU A 46 16.24 -5.98 2.99
C LEU A 46 14.71 -6.12 2.91
N THR A 47 14.00 -5.40 3.76
CA THR A 47 12.53 -5.33 3.74
C THR A 47 11.99 -4.88 2.39
N ILE A 48 12.58 -3.83 1.80
CA ILE A 48 12.17 -3.32 0.49
C ILE A 48 12.53 -4.30 -0.63
N ALA A 49 13.70 -4.94 -0.55
CA ALA A 49 14.11 -5.96 -1.52
C ALA A 49 13.16 -7.16 -1.50
N LEU A 50 12.81 -7.65 -0.31
CA LEU A 50 11.84 -8.73 -0.12
C LEU A 50 10.45 -8.34 -0.64
N ALA A 51 9.96 -7.15 -0.32
CA ALA A 51 8.68 -6.67 -0.81
C ALA A 51 8.62 -6.57 -2.35
N ARG A 52 9.75 -6.31 -3.01
CA ARG A 52 9.85 -6.27 -4.48
C ARG A 52 9.89 -7.65 -5.12
N SER A 53 10.44 -8.66 -4.47
CA SER A 53 10.56 -10.02 -5.03
C SER A 53 9.20 -10.67 -5.30
N GLY A 54 8.16 -10.30 -4.56
CA GLY A 54 6.78 -10.73 -4.78
C GLY A 54 6.07 -10.03 -5.95
N HIS A 55 6.67 -9.01 -6.56
CA HIS A 55 6.08 -8.24 -7.66
C HIS A 55 6.61 -8.73 -9.01
N SER A 56 6.12 -9.84 -9.51
CA SER A 56 6.30 -10.26 -10.90
C SER A 56 5.21 -9.66 -11.80
N GLY A 57 5.07 -8.36 -11.81
CA GLY A 57 4.15 -7.69 -12.70
C GLY A 57 3.91 -6.25 -12.26
N GLN A 58 4.56 -5.31 -12.92
CA GLN A 58 3.97 -3.98 -13.07
C GLN A 58 2.59 -4.22 -13.67
N GLY A 59 1.53 -3.92 -12.93
CA GLY A 59 0.17 -4.07 -13.41
C GLY A 59 0.08 -3.43 -14.79
N VAL A 60 -0.16 -4.25 -15.80
CA VAL A 60 -0.26 -3.79 -17.18
C VAL A 60 -1.46 -2.86 -17.21
N GLY A 61 -1.21 -1.56 -17.28
CA GLY A 61 -2.25 -0.58 -17.42
C GLY A 61 -3.09 -0.96 -18.63
N ARG A 62 -4.40 -0.87 -18.53
CA ARG A 62 -5.27 -1.09 -19.66
C ARG A 62 -5.19 0.13 -20.58
N LEU A 63 -4.87 -0.09 -21.83
CA LEU A 63 -4.94 0.94 -22.85
C LEU A 63 -6.41 1.38 -23.00
N THR A 64 -6.71 2.62 -22.68
CA THR A 64 -8.07 3.16 -22.74
C THR A 64 -8.13 4.36 -23.66
N ARG A 65 -9.22 4.46 -24.43
CA ARG A 65 -9.54 5.60 -25.28
C ARG A 65 -10.23 6.69 -24.48
N ARG A 66 -9.83 7.93 -24.68
CA ARG A 66 -10.38 9.11 -23.99
C ARG A 66 -10.52 10.29 -24.97
N PRO A 67 -11.37 11.27 -24.65
CA PRO A 67 -11.37 12.53 -25.38
C PRO A 67 -9.99 13.22 -25.30
N ILE A 68 -9.64 13.95 -26.35
CA ILE A 68 -8.38 14.71 -26.44
C ILE A 68 -8.22 15.69 -25.26
N GLY A 69 -7.00 15.82 -24.74
CA GLY A 69 -6.69 16.68 -23.60
C GLY A 69 -6.54 15.93 -22.29
N SER A 70 -6.57 14.59 -22.34
CA SER A 70 -6.36 13.70 -21.17
C SER A 70 -4.89 13.32 -20.94
N GLY A 71 -3.97 13.76 -21.84
CA GLY A 71 -2.52 13.52 -21.71
C GLY A 71 -2.05 12.16 -22.24
N GLY A 72 -2.74 11.61 -23.22
CA GLY A 72 -2.36 10.40 -23.95
C GLY A 72 -1.81 10.69 -25.37
N ASP A 73 -1.51 9.61 -26.11
CA ASP A 73 -1.15 9.68 -27.52
C ASP A 73 -2.41 9.72 -28.40
N LEU A 74 -2.40 10.49 -29.47
CA LEU A 74 -3.54 10.58 -30.38
C LEU A 74 -3.78 9.21 -31.05
N ASP A 75 -4.99 8.66 -30.86
CA ASP A 75 -5.46 7.45 -31.57
C ASP A 75 -5.96 7.86 -32.95
N LEU A 76 -5.10 7.70 -33.96
CA LEU A 76 -5.41 8.09 -35.32
C LEU A 76 -6.60 7.30 -35.89
N ASP A 77 -6.65 5.99 -35.63
CA ASP A 77 -7.72 5.11 -36.13
C ASP A 77 -9.07 5.49 -35.50
N ALA A 78 -9.10 5.71 -34.20
CA ALA A 78 -10.32 6.13 -33.50
C ALA A 78 -10.72 7.57 -33.82
N SER A 79 -9.77 8.41 -34.29
CA SER A 79 -9.99 9.79 -34.65
C SER A 79 -10.29 9.96 -36.13
N MET A 80 -10.29 8.89 -36.96
CA MET A 80 -10.55 8.95 -38.41
C MET A 80 -11.88 9.64 -38.73
N GLU A 81 -12.90 9.43 -37.91
CA GLU A 81 -14.21 10.07 -38.09
C GLU A 81 -14.13 11.60 -37.93
N ALA A 82 -13.27 12.08 -36.99
CA ALA A 82 -13.01 13.51 -36.82
C ALA A 82 -12.29 14.14 -38.00
N PHE A 83 -11.45 13.40 -38.71
CA PHE A 83 -10.73 13.85 -39.90
C PHE A 83 -11.58 13.72 -41.17
N ALA A 84 -12.53 12.80 -41.23
CA ALA A 84 -13.43 12.59 -42.34
C ALA A 84 -14.65 13.54 -42.28
N ALA A 85 -14.98 14.09 -41.13
CA ALA A 85 -16.06 15.03 -40.97
C ALA A 85 -15.75 16.36 -41.69
N PRO A 86 -16.70 16.94 -42.43
CA PRO A 86 -16.48 18.22 -43.04
C PRO A 86 -16.20 19.29 -41.97
N PRO A 87 -15.24 20.19 -42.20
CA PRO A 87 -14.87 21.19 -41.18
C PRO A 87 -16.06 22.11 -40.93
N SER A 88 -16.38 22.30 -39.63
CA SER A 88 -17.45 23.24 -39.24
C SER A 88 -16.99 24.66 -39.49
N ILE A 89 -17.70 25.35 -40.39
CA ILE A 89 -17.48 26.78 -40.67
C ILE A 89 -18.17 27.55 -39.52
N GLY A 90 -17.37 28.07 -38.59
CA GLY A 90 -17.87 29.01 -37.58
C GLY A 90 -18.41 30.28 -38.28
N SER A 91 -19.67 30.58 -38.11
CA SER A 91 -20.39 31.69 -38.76
C SER A 91 -20.13 33.03 -38.05
N ASP A 92 -18.87 33.45 -37.90
CA ASP A 92 -18.56 34.82 -37.46
C ASP A 92 -17.66 35.50 -38.47
N GLY A 93 -18.27 36.52 -39.06
CA GLY A 93 -17.85 37.41 -40.10
C GLY A 93 -16.36 37.67 -40.30
N GLY A 94 -15.89 37.36 -41.53
CA GLY A 94 -14.81 38.08 -42.19
C GLY A 94 -13.39 37.76 -41.78
N GLY A 95 -12.91 36.59 -42.17
CA GLY A 95 -11.49 36.21 -42.13
C GLY A 95 -11.34 34.72 -42.34
N GLN A 96 -10.44 34.30 -43.23
CA GLN A 96 -10.10 32.89 -43.42
C GLN A 96 -9.48 32.36 -42.13
N ARG A 97 -10.30 31.80 -41.20
CA ARG A 97 -9.82 31.06 -40.06
C ARG A 97 -9.42 29.65 -40.51
N PRO A 98 -8.32 29.10 -39.97
CA PRO A 98 -7.92 27.73 -40.29
C PRO A 98 -9.07 26.78 -39.94
N LEU A 99 -9.30 25.80 -40.80
CA LEU A 99 -10.25 24.71 -40.64
C LEU A 99 -9.92 23.97 -39.34
N VAL A 100 -10.75 24.13 -38.32
CA VAL A 100 -10.61 23.42 -37.05
C VAL A 100 -11.51 22.19 -37.09
N HIS A 101 -10.92 21.01 -37.15
CA HIS A 101 -11.65 19.78 -36.91
C HIS A 101 -12.27 19.82 -35.54
N ASP A 102 -13.44 19.21 -35.38
CA ASP A 102 -14.09 19.17 -34.07
C ASP A 102 -13.21 18.39 -33.08
N ARG A 103 -12.59 19.11 -32.14
CA ARG A 103 -11.73 18.51 -31.13
C ARG A 103 -12.47 17.50 -30.24
N ALA A 104 -13.80 17.60 -30.14
CA ALA A 104 -14.61 16.67 -29.37
C ALA A 104 -14.63 15.25 -29.97
N LEU A 105 -14.32 15.10 -31.24
CA LEU A 105 -14.26 13.83 -31.96
C LEU A 105 -12.84 13.19 -31.91
N LEU A 106 -11.84 13.94 -31.46
CA LEU A 106 -10.47 13.42 -31.35
C LEU A 106 -10.34 12.54 -30.10
N VAL A 107 -9.71 11.40 -30.30
CA VAL A 107 -9.53 10.38 -29.26
C VAL A 107 -8.05 10.20 -28.96
N GLU A 108 -7.70 10.24 -27.69
CA GLU A 108 -6.37 9.89 -27.19
C GLU A 108 -6.40 8.48 -26.63
N THR A 109 -5.31 7.74 -26.85
CA THR A 109 -5.08 6.45 -26.21
C THR A 109 -4.02 6.62 -25.14
N GLY A 110 -4.33 6.23 -23.92
CA GLY A 110 -3.41 6.30 -22.80
C GLY A 110 -3.50 5.06 -21.91
N TRP A 111 -2.39 4.70 -21.34
CA TRP A 111 -2.36 3.64 -20.34
C TRP A 111 -3.08 4.12 -19.08
N ARG A 112 -4.22 3.51 -18.77
CA ARG A 112 -4.86 3.70 -17.48
C ARG A 112 -4.30 2.66 -16.50
N ARG A 113 -3.52 3.08 -15.56
CA ARG A 113 -3.35 2.31 -14.33
C ARG A 113 -4.71 2.32 -13.65
N HIS A 114 -5.15 1.17 -13.16
CA HIS A 114 -6.29 1.17 -12.25
C HIS A 114 -5.90 2.08 -11.09
N GLU A 115 -6.59 3.20 -10.97
CA GLU A 115 -6.38 4.14 -9.87
C GLU A 115 -6.89 3.45 -8.62
N THR A 116 -5.99 2.78 -7.92
CA THR A 116 -6.26 2.13 -6.65
C THR A 116 -5.63 2.97 -5.57
N ALA A 117 -6.38 3.32 -4.55
CA ALA A 117 -5.88 3.84 -3.29
C ALA A 117 -5.76 2.70 -2.29
N LEU A 118 -4.68 2.70 -1.51
CA LEU A 118 -4.43 1.66 -0.52
C LEU A 118 -4.12 2.31 0.85
N CYS A 119 -4.82 1.87 1.88
CA CYS A 119 -4.50 2.21 3.26
C CYS A 119 -4.07 0.94 3.99
N LEU A 120 -2.81 0.88 4.42
CA LEU A 120 -2.32 -0.19 5.28
C LEU A 120 -2.52 0.19 6.74
N LEU A 121 -3.21 -0.66 7.48
CA LEU A 121 -3.38 -0.60 8.93
C LEU A 121 -2.50 -1.66 9.57
N VAL A 122 -1.58 -1.25 10.42
CA VAL A 122 -0.67 -2.14 11.16
C VAL A 122 -1.03 -2.11 12.62
N ASP A 123 -1.49 -3.23 13.13
CA ASP A 123 -1.69 -3.44 14.56
C ASP A 123 -0.34 -3.50 15.27
N ARG A 124 -0.16 -2.64 16.27
CA ARG A 124 1.03 -2.63 17.12
C ARG A 124 0.69 -2.84 18.58
N SER A 125 -0.39 -3.55 18.85
CA SER A 125 -0.75 -3.98 20.20
C SER A 125 0.18 -5.10 20.70
N GLY A 126 0.31 -5.23 22.00
CA GLY A 126 1.01 -6.34 22.63
C GLY A 126 2.48 -6.49 22.27
N SER A 127 2.89 -7.67 21.83
CA SER A 127 4.28 -8.05 21.60
C SER A 127 4.77 -7.74 20.18
N MET A 128 4.69 -6.47 19.72
CA MET A 128 5.32 -6.05 18.46
C MET A 128 6.84 -5.98 18.63
N SER A 129 7.51 -7.12 18.61
CA SER A 129 8.96 -7.27 18.64
C SER A 129 9.39 -8.27 17.58
N GLY A 130 10.64 -8.18 17.16
CA GLY A 130 11.26 -9.15 16.29
C GLY A 130 10.47 -9.38 15.00
N GLU A 131 9.99 -10.61 14.81
CA GLU A 131 9.33 -11.06 13.60
C GLU A 131 8.05 -10.27 13.23
N ARG A 132 7.20 -9.94 14.20
CA ARG A 132 5.97 -9.17 13.94
C ARG A 132 6.29 -7.76 13.46
N LEU A 133 7.34 -7.13 14.00
CA LEU A 133 7.79 -5.82 13.56
C LEU A 133 8.39 -5.87 12.16
N ALA A 134 9.19 -6.90 11.86
CA ALA A 134 9.73 -7.15 10.52
C ALA A 134 8.59 -7.40 9.50
N THR A 135 7.60 -8.23 9.85
CA THR A 135 6.39 -8.47 9.03
C THR A 135 5.65 -7.17 8.73
N ALA A 136 5.46 -6.31 9.71
CA ALA A 136 4.82 -5.00 9.54
C ALA A 136 5.61 -4.09 8.58
N ALA A 137 6.94 -4.09 8.69
CA ALA A 137 7.82 -3.33 7.81
C ALA A 137 7.76 -3.82 6.37
N VAL A 138 7.77 -5.15 6.14
CA VAL A 138 7.61 -5.75 4.80
C VAL A 138 6.22 -5.42 4.24
N ALA A 139 5.17 -5.48 5.05
CA ALA A 139 3.82 -5.10 4.64
C ALA A 139 3.74 -3.63 4.20
N ALA A 140 4.38 -2.72 4.94
CA ALA A 140 4.46 -1.32 4.57
C ALA A 140 5.20 -1.12 3.24
N ALA A 141 6.35 -1.78 3.05
CA ALA A 141 7.10 -1.73 1.80
C ALA A 141 6.30 -2.33 0.63
N ALA A 142 5.60 -3.46 0.84
CA ALA A 142 4.76 -4.10 -0.18
C ALA A 142 3.59 -3.20 -0.60
N ALA A 143 2.90 -2.58 0.36
CA ALA A 143 1.82 -1.64 0.10
C ALA A 143 2.30 -0.43 -0.72
N LEU A 144 3.42 0.17 -0.33
CA LEU A 144 4.00 1.34 -0.99
C LEU A 144 4.58 1.02 -2.38
N ASN A 145 5.17 -0.17 -2.57
CA ASN A 145 5.63 -0.62 -3.89
C ASN A 145 4.45 -0.87 -4.84
N ARG A 146 3.35 -1.42 -4.32
CA ARG A 146 2.16 -1.71 -5.12
C ARG A 146 1.41 -0.45 -5.54
N VAL A 147 1.25 0.51 -4.63
CA VAL A 147 0.57 1.78 -4.87
C VAL A 147 1.46 2.94 -4.40
N PRO A 148 2.47 3.33 -5.19
CA PRO A 148 3.49 4.28 -4.74
C PRO A 148 2.95 5.69 -4.44
N VAL A 149 1.95 6.13 -5.18
CA VAL A 149 1.47 7.52 -5.10
C VAL A 149 0.30 7.65 -4.12
N ASP A 150 -0.71 6.81 -4.28
CA ASP A 150 -1.99 6.94 -3.57
C ASP A 150 -2.11 5.86 -2.48
N SER A 151 -1.25 5.97 -1.48
CA SER A 151 -1.21 5.02 -0.36
C SER A 151 -0.96 5.71 0.96
N SER A 152 -1.49 5.13 2.03
CA SER A 152 -1.22 5.53 3.42
C SER A 152 -0.79 4.35 4.27
N VAL A 153 -0.05 4.63 5.34
CA VAL A 153 0.36 3.65 6.35
C VAL A 153 0.00 4.21 7.71
N VAL A 154 -0.80 3.46 8.44
CA VAL A 154 -1.30 3.80 9.77
C VAL A 154 -0.93 2.68 10.72
N CYS A 155 -0.22 3.00 11.78
CA CYS A 155 0.04 2.07 12.86
C CYS A 155 -0.89 2.39 14.04
N PHE A 156 -1.55 1.39 14.60
CA PHE A 156 -2.55 1.60 15.65
C PHE A 156 -2.38 0.67 16.84
N SER A 157 -2.88 1.11 17.97
CA SER A 157 -3.08 0.39 19.22
C SER A 157 -4.23 1.05 19.96
N GLU A 158 -4.02 1.64 21.12
CA GLU A 158 -4.94 2.58 21.77
C GLU A 158 -5.07 3.90 20.99
N ASN A 159 -4.01 4.28 20.27
CA ASN A 159 -3.94 5.46 19.43
C ASN A 159 -3.55 5.07 18.01
N ALA A 160 -4.01 5.86 17.02
CA ALA A 160 -3.62 5.71 15.63
C ALA A 160 -2.54 6.74 15.27
N VAL A 161 -1.44 6.26 14.69
CA VAL A 161 -0.32 7.07 14.19
C VAL A 161 -0.27 6.94 12.69
N VAL A 162 -0.51 8.04 11.98
CA VAL A 162 -0.38 8.08 10.52
C VAL A 162 1.09 8.26 10.17
N VAL A 163 1.77 7.15 9.83
CA VAL A 163 3.18 7.15 9.43
C VAL A 163 3.35 7.78 8.05
N LYS A 164 2.45 7.48 7.12
CA LYS A 164 2.35 8.14 5.82
C LYS A 164 0.90 8.49 5.52
N SER A 165 0.63 9.77 5.27
CA SER A 165 -0.69 10.22 4.85
C SER A 165 -0.95 9.90 3.38
N GLN A 166 -2.24 9.70 3.02
CA GLN A 166 -2.68 9.35 1.67
C GLN A 166 -2.26 10.39 0.63
N ASP A 167 -2.33 11.64 0.97
CA ASP A 167 -2.11 12.82 0.13
C ASP A 167 -0.69 13.40 0.21
N SER A 168 0.21 12.74 0.94
CA SER A 168 1.59 13.22 1.14
C SER A 168 2.60 12.24 0.57
N PRO A 169 3.42 12.64 -0.41
CA PRO A 169 4.51 11.80 -0.89
C PRO A 169 5.56 11.64 0.20
N ARG A 170 6.03 10.40 0.39
CA ARG A 170 7.08 10.09 1.34
C ARG A 170 7.93 8.93 0.81
N PRO A 171 9.28 8.97 0.90
CA PRO A 171 10.15 7.89 0.50
C PRO A 171 9.83 6.59 1.26
N ILE A 172 9.90 5.46 0.57
CA ILE A 172 9.60 4.14 1.16
C ILE A 172 10.56 3.85 2.32
N ASP A 173 11.85 4.17 2.14
CA ASP A 173 12.89 3.95 3.16
C ASP A 173 12.54 4.65 4.48
N ASP A 174 12.04 5.90 4.41
CA ASP A 174 11.66 6.66 5.60
C ASP A 174 10.45 6.07 6.30
N VAL A 175 9.46 5.61 5.53
CA VAL A 175 8.24 4.99 6.09
C VAL A 175 8.58 3.67 6.77
N VAL A 176 9.38 2.82 6.11
CA VAL A 176 9.83 1.53 6.66
C VAL A 176 10.66 1.74 7.92
N ALA A 177 11.59 2.71 7.91
CA ALA A 177 12.40 3.05 9.07
C ALA A 177 11.55 3.52 10.26
N ASP A 178 10.50 4.30 10.00
CA ASP A 178 9.58 4.74 11.05
C ASP A 178 8.76 3.57 11.59
N VAL A 179 8.23 2.69 10.74
CA VAL A 179 7.52 1.48 11.18
C VAL A 179 8.41 0.63 12.08
N LEU A 180 9.67 0.38 11.69
CA LEU A 180 10.65 -0.35 12.49
C LEU A 180 11.01 0.34 13.82
N SER A 181 10.82 1.65 13.91
CA SER A 181 11.11 2.43 15.14
C SER A 181 9.94 2.44 16.12
N LEU A 182 8.74 2.03 15.69
CA LEU A 182 7.56 1.99 16.53
C LEU A 182 7.65 0.85 17.55
N ARG A 183 7.18 1.11 18.75
CA ARG A 183 7.06 0.11 19.81
C ARG A 183 5.62 -0.29 19.98
N GLY A 184 5.38 -1.59 20.20
CA GLY A 184 4.06 -2.09 20.52
C GLY A 184 3.72 -1.79 21.99
N PHE A 185 2.53 -1.27 22.26
CA PHE A 185 2.02 -1.01 23.59
C PHE A 185 0.50 -1.16 23.65
N GLY A 186 0.03 -1.65 24.78
CA GLY A 186 -1.34 -1.46 25.25
C GLY A 186 -2.37 -2.32 24.54
N VAL A 187 -3.55 -1.75 24.44
CA VAL A 187 -4.77 -2.36 23.95
C VAL A 187 -5.01 -2.05 22.48
N THR A 188 -5.83 -2.85 21.82
CA THR A 188 -6.19 -2.71 20.40
C THR A 188 -7.56 -2.04 20.26
N ASP A 189 -7.61 -0.81 19.72
CA ASP A 189 -8.83 -0.18 19.26
C ASP A 189 -8.96 -0.33 17.73
N LEU A 190 -9.58 -1.44 17.32
CA LEU A 190 -9.80 -1.75 15.91
C LEU A 190 -10.78 -0.76 15.26
N GLY A 191 -11.78 -0.28 16.01
CA GLY A 191 -12.73 0.73 15.52
C GLY A 191 -12.04 2.05 15.17
N LEU A 192 -11.08 2.50 15.98
CA LEU A 192 -10.26 3.67 15.70
C LEU A 192 -9.43 3.48 14.42
N ALA A 193 -8.81 2.32 14.24
CA ALA A 193 -8.03 2.01 13.06
C ALA A 193 -8.89 2.10 11.79
N LEU A 194 -10.07 1.49 11.77
CA LEU A 194 -11.00 1.49 10.64
C LEU A 194 -11.53 2.89 10.31
N ARG A 195 -11.86 3.70 11.32
CA ARG A 195 -12.21 5.13 11.11
C ARG A 195 -11.05 5.89 10.48
N THR A 196 -9.84 5.68 10.99
CA THR A 196 -8.64 6.35 10.44
C THR A 196 -8.40 5.94 8.99
N ALA A 197 -8.60 4.66 8.64
CA ALA A 197 -8.51 4.20 7.26
C ALA A 197 -9.55 4.88 6.35
N THR A 198 -10.80 4.98 6.82
CA THR A 198 -11.86 5.69 6.10
C THR A 198 -11.45 7.14 5.83
N ASP A 199 -10.92 7.84 6.84
CA ASP A 199 -10.46 9.23 6.71
C ASP A 199 -9.28 9.38 5.75
N GLN A 200 -8.35 8.42 5.73
CA GLN A 200 -7.24 8.42 4.78
C GLN A 200 -7.73 8.17 3.35
N LEU A 201 -8.53 7.12 3.14
CA LEU A 201 -9.05 6.75 1.82
C LEU A 201 -10.02 7.81 1.26
N ALA A 202 -10.73 8.56 2.09
CA ALA A 202 -11.58 9.67 1.66
C ALA A 202 -10.81 10.82 0.99
N ARG A 203 -9.49 10.92 1.21
CA ARG A 203 -8.62 11.91 0.55
C ARG A 203 -8.27 11.54 -0.88
N SER A 204 -8.50 10.28 -1.26
CA SER A 204 -8.24 9.78 -2.61
C SER A 204 -9.45 9.93 -3.53
N ARG A 205 -9.17 10.15 -4.83
CA ARG A 205 -10.14 10.11 -5.91
C ARG A 205 -10.09 8.81 -6.72
N ALA A 206 -9.32 7.83 -6.26
CA ALA A 206 -9.21 6.54 -6.93
C ALA A 206 -10.58 5.85 -7.00
N ALA A 207 -10.79 5.12 -8.10
CA ALA A 207 -12.02 4.37 -8.31
C ALA A 207 -12.12 3.12 -7.43
N ARG A 208 -10.99 2.57 -6.97
CA ARG A 208 -10.91 1.44 -6.05
C ARG A 208 -10.16 1.87 -4.80
N ARG A 209 -10.78 1.73 -3.64
CA ARG A 209 -10.22 2.10 -2.34
C ARG A 209 -10.17 0.88 -1.43
N VAL A 210 -8.96 0.49 -1.07
CA VAL A 210 -8.70 -0.75 -0.33
C VAL A 210 -8.02 -0.44 1.00
N ALA A 211 -8.55 -0.96 2.08
CA ALA A 211 -7.87 -1.03 3.36
C ALA A 211 -7.30 -2.44 3.55
N VAL A 212 -6.02 -2.52 3.87
CA VAL A 212 -5.34 -3.78 4.26
C VAL A 212 -5.07 -3.70 5.75
N LEU A 213 -5.65 -4.61 6.50
CA LEU A 213 -5.50 -4.71 7.94
C LEU A 213 -4.54 -5.86 8.29
N LEU A 214 -3.38 -5.53 8.86
CA LEU A 214 -2.44 -6.50 9.43
C LEU A 214 -2.67 -6.57 10.94
N SER A 215 -3.44 -7.56 11.39
CA SER A 215 -3.87 -7.74 12.78
C SER A 215 -4.48 -9.14 12.99
N ASP A 216 -4.40 -9.65 14.23
CA ASP A 216 -5.20 -10.80 14.68
C ASP A 216 -6.70 -10.45 14.83
N CYS A 217 -7.07 -9.18 14.66
CA CYS A 217 -8.43 -8.64 14.81
C CYS A 217 -9.02 -8.76 16.21
N ARG A 218 -8.21 -9.03 17.24
CA ARG A 218 -8.64 -9.08 18.63
C ARG A 218 -8.79 -7.68 19.21
N ALA A 219 -9.99 -7.11 19.10
CA ALA A 219 -10.31 -5.83 19.72
C ALA A 219 -10.38 -5.97 21.25
N THR A 220 -9.51 -5.24 21.96
CA THR A 220 -9.47 -5.24 23.43
C THR A 220 -9.97 -3.92 24.04
N SER A 221 -10.24 -2.93 23.19
CA SER A 221 -10.83 -1.62 23.55
C SER A 221 -11.64 -1.04 22.40
N GLY A 222 -12.32 0.08 22.61
CA GLY A 222 -13.00 0.86 21.56
C GLY A 222 -14.41 0.39 21.17
N GLY A 223 -14.91 -0.71 21.71
CA GLY A 223 -16.24 -1.26 21.42
C GLY A 223 -16.27 -2.10 20.13
N ASP A 224 -17.49 -2.29 19.58
CA ASP A 224 -17.70 -3.11 18.37
C ASP A 224 -17.09 -2.44 17.13
N PRO A 225 -16.13 -3.08 16.44
CA PRO A 225 -15.50 -2.53 15.25
C PRO A 225 -16.36 -2.67 13.97
N LEU A 226 -17.34 -3.57 13.92
CA LEU A 226 -18.14 -3.87 12.73
C LEU A 226 -18.81 -2.64 12.09
N PRO A 227 -19.44 -1.72 12.83
CA PRO A 227 -20.02 -0.52 12.23
C PRO A 227 -19.02 0.39 11.53
N HIS A 228 -17.76 0.38 11.99
CA HIS A 228 -16.70 1.21 11.40
C HIS A 228 -16.13 0.60 10.12
N ALA A 229 -16.21 -0.71 9.97
CA ALA A 229 -15.82 -1.40 8.73
C ALA A 229 -16.78 -1.10 7.57
N ALA A 230 -18.04 -0.79 7.84
CA ALA A 230 -19.05 -0.48 6.83
C ALA A 230 -18.72 0.77 5.98
N GLY A 231 -17.83 1.66 6.45
CA GLY A 231 -17.35 2.82 5.70
C GLY A 231 -16.23 2.52 4.71
N ILE A 232 -15.71 1.28 4.68
CA ILE A 232 -14.59 0.84 3.84
C ILE A 232 -15.15 0.02 2.67
N GLU A 233 -14.89 0.46 1.44
CA GLU A 233 -15.41 -0.20 0.22
C GLU A 233 -14.85 -1.61 0.05
N GLU A 234 -13.57 -1.81 0.32
CA GLU A 234 -12.88 -3.09 0.26
C GLU A 234 -11.92 -3.23 1.44
N LEU A 235 -12.23 -4.15 2.33
CA LEU A 235 -11.36 -4.51 3.45
C LEU A 235 -10.73 -5.87 3.19
N VAL A 236 -9.44 -5.96 3.45
CA VAL A 236 -8.63 -7.17 3.33
C VAL A 236 -7.87 -7.37 4.63
N ILE A 237 -7.78 -8.60 5.12
CA ILE A 237 -7.15 -8.91 6.39
C ILE A 237 -5.95 -9.82 6.18
N LEU A 238 -4.83 -9.48 6.78
CA LEU A 238 -3.65 -10.30 6.91
C LEU A 238 -3.48 -10.64 8.38
N ALA A 239 -3.67 -11.90 8.74
CA ALA A 239 -3.63 -12.36 10.12
C ALA A 239 -2.36 -13.15 10.40
N PRO A 240 -1.77 -13.06 11.62
CA PRO A 240 -0.69 -13.94 12.03
C PRO A 240 -1.14 -15.41 11.91
N ALA A 241 -0.32 -16.26 11.28
CA ALA A 241 -0.69 -17.66 10.99
C ALA A 241 -0.90 -18.50 12.26
N ASP A 242 -0.29 -18.10 13.37
CA ASP A 242 -0.41 -18.73 14.68
C ASP A 242 -1.68 -18.28 15.46
N ASP A 243 -2.40 -17.22 15.00
CA ASP A 243 -3.57 -16.66 15.70
C ASP A 243 -4.58 -16.07 14.70
N THR A 244 -5.35 -16.93 14.02
CA THR A 244 -6.26 -16.55 12.95
C THR A 244 -7.74 -16.48 13.33
N ALA A 245 -8.12 -17.05 14.49
CA ALA A 245 -9.53 -17.32 14.79
C ALA A 245 -10.40 -16.05 14.84
N ASP A 246 -9.95 -14.99 15.49
CA ASP A 246 -10.68 -13.73 15.58
C ASP A 246 -10.71 -13.00 14.22
N ALA A 247 -9.60 -13.08 13.45
CA ALA A 247 -9.54 -12.51 12.10
C ALA A 247 -10.47 -13.23 11.11
N GLU A 248 -10.57 -14.56 11.17
CA GLU A 248 -11.51 -15.35 10.37
C GLU A 248 -12.97 -14.98 10.69
N GLY A 249 -13.29 -14.89 11.99
CA GLY A 249 -14.61 -14.47 12.45
C GLY A 249 -14.98 -13.06 11.97
N PHE A 250 -14.04 -12.13 12.09
CA PHE A 250 -14.23 -10.75 11.64
C PHE A 250 -14.36 -10.65 10.11
N ALA A 251 -13.52 -11.37 9.36
CA ALA A 251 -13.60 -11.45 7.92
C ALA A 251 -14.95 -12.05 7.44
N ALA A 252 -15.40 -13.12 8.09
CA ALA A 252 -16.68 -13.77 7.77
C ALA A 252 -17.87 -12.83 8.01
N ALA A 253 -17.86 -12.05 9.11
CA ALA A 253 -18.91 -11.09 9.43
C ALA A 253 -19.04 -9.96 8.41
N LEU A 254 -17.93 -9.61 7.72
CA LEU A 254 -17.85 -8.52 6.74
C LEU A 254 -17.86 -9.01 5.29
N GLY A 255 -17.76 -10.31 5.04
CA GLY A 255 -17.50 -10.83 3.69
C GLY A 255 -16.13 -10.39 3.14
N ALA A 256 -15.19 -10.09 4.01
CA ALA A 256 -13.86 -9.64 3.64
C ALA A 256 -12.94 -10.80 3.27
N ARG A 257 -12.00 -10.55 2.35
CA ARG A 257 -10.93 -11.52 2.06
C ARG A 257 -9.87 -11.46 3.14
N TRP A 258 -9.29 -12.60 3.45
CA TRP A 258 -8.20 -12.69 4.40
C TRP A 258 -7.15 -13.74 3.98
N ALA A 259 -5.95 -13.61 4.52
CA ALA A 259 -4.88 -14.60 4.36
C ALA A 259 -4.03 -14.67 5.63
N PRO A 260 -3.50 -15.86 5.98
CA PRO A 260 -2.53 -16.01 7.04
C PRO A 260 -1.14 -15.52 6.57
N VAL A 261 -0.34 -15.04 7.53
CA VAL A 261 1.05 -14.61 7.35
C VAL A 261 1.88 -15.25 8.46
N GLY A 262 2.79 -16.15 8.09
CA GLY A 262 3.68 -16.85 9.05
C GLY A 262 4.88 -15.98 9.45
N GLY A 263 5.36 -15.13 8.54
CA GLY A 263 6.52 -14.27 8.79
C GLY A 263 6.69 -13.20 7.69
N PRO A 264 7.78 -12.43 7.74
CA PRO A 264 8.08 -11.40 6.75
C PRO A 264 8.09 -11.89 5.31
N THR A 265 8.62 -13.10 5.06
CA THR A 265 8.76 -13.70 3.71
C THR A 265 7.41 -14.07 3.08
N ASP A 266 6.38 -14.32 3.88
CA ASP A 266 5.04 -14.67 3.38
C ASP A 266 4.23 -13.45 2.91
N VAL A 267 4.58 -12.25 3.38
CA VAL A 267 3.83 -11.01 3.12
C VAL A 267 3.59 -10.76 1.63
N PRO A 268 4.60 -10.83 0.73
CA PRO A 268 4.36 -10.56 -0.68
C PRO A 268 3.34 -11.50 -1.32
N ALA A 269 3.41 -12.81 -0.98
CA ALA A 269 2.47 -13.82 -1.48
C ALA A 269 1.06 -13.60 -0.92
N ALA A 270 0.95 -13.28 0.37
CA ALA A 270 -0.33 -12.96 1.02
C ALA A 270 -0.97 -11.72 0.41
N PHE A 271 -0.22 -10.65 0.14
CA PHE A 271 -0.73 -9.47 -0.57
C PHE A 271 -1.29 -9.83 -1.96
N MET A 272 -0.57 -10.67 -2.72
CA MET A 272 -1.02 -11.11 -4.04
C MET A 272 -2.30 -11.93 -3.98
N SER A 273 -2.42 -12.82 -3.01
CA SER A 273 -3.59 -13.70 -2.85
C SER A 273 -4.88 -12.92 -2.57
N VAL A 274 -4.79 -11.87 -1.75
CA VAL A 274 -5.97 -11.11 -1.29
C VAL A 274 -6.29 -9.87 -2.13
N LEU A 275 -5.30 -9.22 -2.73
CA LEU A 275 -5.53 -8.02 -3.56
C LEU A 275 -5.71 -8.35 -5.04
N GLY A 276 -5.30 -9.55 -5.46
CA GLY A 276 -5.23 -9.93 -6.86
C GLY A 276 -4.03 -9.31 -7.58
N PRO A 277 -3.82 -9.65 -8.84
CA PRO A 277 -2.72 -9.15 -9.65
C PRO A 277 -2.81 -7.66 -9.97
#